data_e7370f420dcdfb50fa6c8eb5747401b8
#
_entry.id   e7370f420dcdfb50fa6c8eb5747401b8
#
_cell.length_a   1.000
_cell.length_b   1.000
_cell.length_c   1.000
_cell.angle_alpha   90.00
_cell.angle_beta   90.00
_cell.angle_gamma   90.00
#
_symmetry.space_group_name_H-M   'P 1'
#
loop_
_entity.id
_entity.type
_entity.pdbx_description
1 polymer ?
#
loop_
_entity_poly.entity_id
_entity_poly.type
_entity_poly.pdbx_seq_one_letter_code
_entity_poly.pdbx_strand_id
1 'polypeptide(L)'
;MQEAKTEGPRGCTKEELGELLVFLHNIFRPGLDESINVGLEYSHVISSAMNDSENLRIIKYNREIVSHVGIHEIYVKIDELKLKVGAIFGVATHPNFRGKGFATILLKDATEKMIRENYDVSILWTGIPEFYRKLGWENAGSKTTFHFNNSNIEVLPDYKDLEIRKVEDENELKTIVSLHNETNGVVWSENAAKLLLSRQAIETYLALRNESKGYAVIRGSRIIDFSGDSNMILALIKYMFVSKKLERIEFQVPSNSKEASILKYFGVPFEEDYIGMMKIINLNNLKETLAKCRINVERMNAAHYLVKQCTEERILDEKQLTKLIFGPEVITQFKCSSLPINFYVAPIDQI
;
A
#
# COMPACT_ATOMS: atom_id res chain seq x y z
N MET A 1 34.45 30.20 12.50
CA MET A 1 33.43 29.47 11.67
C MET A 1 33.07 28.23 12.41
N GLN A 2 31.80 28.02 12.82
CA GLN A 2 31.38 26.72 13.35
C GLN A 2 31.53 25.69 12.25
N GLU A 3 32.17 24.57 12.54
CA GLU A 3 32.23 23.44 11.59
C GLU A 3 30.80 22.99 11.26
N ALA A 4 30.55 22.85 9.96
CA ALA A 4 29.26 22.37 9.47
C ALA A 4 29.03 20.95 9.98
N LYS A 5 28.01 20.77 10.82
CA LYS A 5 27.74 19.49 11.50
C LYS A 5 26.55 18.77 10.91
N THR A 6 26.77 17.54 10.44
CA THR A 6 25.71 16.61 10.06
C THR A 6 25.32 15.78 11.29
N GLU A 7 24.01 15.60 11.51
CA GLU A 7 23.41 14.81 12.58
C GLU A 7 22.44 13.78 12.01
N GLY A 8 22.46 12.56 12.50
CA GLY A 8 21.67 11.45 12.00
C GLY A 8 22.49 10.46 11.15
N PRO A 9 21.87 9.38 10.61
CA PRO A 9 20.44 9.08 10.63
C PRO A 9 19.91 8.78 12.04
N ARG A 10 18.72 9.28 12.37
CA ARG A 10 18.02 9.04 13.63
C ARG A 10 16.51 9.28 13.50
N GLY A 11 15.75 8.89 14.53
CA GLY A 11 14.34 9.28 14.66
C GLY A 11 14.17 10.79 14.84
N CYS A 12 13.03 11.29 14.40
CA CYS A 12 12.57 12.65 14.65
C CYS A 12 12.07 12.74 16.10
N THR A 13 12.39 13.84 16.80
CA THR A 13 11.78 14.06 18.11
C THR A 13 10.39 14.68 17.96
N LYS A 14 9.59 14.65 19.03
CA LYS A 14 8.26 15.27 19.03
C LYS A 14 8.32 16.80 18.78
N GLU A 15 9.36 17.43 19.30
CA GLU A 15 9.60 18.88 19.15
C GLU A 15 9.98 19.25 17.71
N GLU A 16 10.61 18.31 16.97
CA GLU A 16 11.02 18.50 15.57
C GLU A 16 9.90 18.21 14.57
N LEU A 17 8.77 17.64 14.99
CA LEU A 17 7.70 17.26 14.09
C LEU A 17 7.16 18.45 13.28
N GLY A 18 7.01 19.62 13.90
CA GLY A 18 6.58 20.84 13.20
C GLY A 18 7.55 21.23 12.08
N GLU A 19 8.86 21.22 12.37
CA GLU A 19 9.92 21.47 11.38
C GLU A 19 9.87 20.45 10.23
N LEU A 20 9.67 19.16 10.57
CA LEU A 20 9.57 18.09 9.57
C LEU A 20 8.36 18.27 8.65
N LEU A 21 7.19 18.61 9.17
CA LEU A 21 5.99 18.84 8.36
C LEU A 21 6.16 20.00 7.39
N VAL A 22 6.77 21.09 7.83
CA VAL A 22 7.13 22.24 6.97
C VAL A 22 8.14 21.83 5.90
N PHE A 23 9.17 21.06 6.27
CA PHE A 23 10.13 20.52 5.31
C PHE A 23 9.46 19.67 4.22
N LEU A 24 8.61 18.72 4.62
CA LEU A 24 7.88 17.85 3.69
C LEU A 24 6.91 18.64 2.81
N HIS A 25 6.20 19.63 3.37
CA HIS A 25 5.32 20.51 2.62
C HIS A 25 6.10 21.23 1.51
N ASN A 26 7.22 21.85 1.85
CA ASN A 26 8.04 22.60 0.89
C ASN A 26 8.62 21.71 -0.23
N ILE A 27 8.87 20.43 0.04
CA ILE A 27 9.37 19.50 -0.97
C ILE A 27 8.26 18.96 -1.88
N PHE A 28 7.09 18.58 -1.32
CA PHE A 28 6.03 17.90 -2.06
C PHE A 28 4.91 18.83 -2.55
N ARG A 29 4.79 20.02 -1.96
CA ARG A 29 3.74 21.01 -2.28
C ARG A 29 4.33 22.42 -2.46
N PRO A 30 5.41 22.57 -3.25
CA PRO A 30 6.09 23.88 -3.37
C PRO A 30 5.12 24.94 -3.89
N GLY A 31 5.01 26.06 -3.17
CA GLY A 31 4.18 27.21 -3.54
C GLY A 31 2.68 27.06 -3.25
N LEU A 32 2.24 25.98 -2.63
CA LEU A 32 0.88 25.88 -2.11
C LEU A 32 0.80 26.50 -0.71
N ASP A 33 -0.40 27.04 -0.39
CA ASP A 33 -0.70 27.61 0.93
C ASP A 33 -0.57 26.50 2.01
N GLU A 34 -0.02 26.86 3.18
CA GLU A 34 0.12 25.96 4.33
C GLU A 34 -1.22 25.44 4.87
N SER A 35 -2.36 26.01 4.46
CA SER A 35 -3.69 25.48 4.75
C SER A 35 -3.93 24.10 4.14
N ILE A 36 -3.16 23.72 3.08
CA ILE A 36 -3.10 22.37 2.53
C ILE A 36 -1.88 21.68 3.14
N ASN A 37 -1.96 21.42 4.44
CA ASN A 37 -0.87 20.83 5.21
C ASN A 37 -0.73 19.34 4.89
N VAL A 38 0.50 18.89 4.55
CA VAL A 38 0.85 17.49 4.38
C VAL A 38 0.41 16.63 5.60
N GLY A 39 0.48 17.20 6.81
CA GLY A 39 0.00 16.54 8.02
C GLY A 39 -1.50 16.27 8.05
N LEU A 40 -2.32 17.12 7.43
CA LEU A 40 -3.77 16.92 7.30
C LEU A 40 -4.09 15.91 6.18
N GLU A 41 -3.43 16.06 5.03
CA GLU A 41 -3.61 15.17 3.87
C GLU A 41 -3.24 13.71 4.21
N TYR A 42 -2.17 13.52 4.99
CA TYR A 42 -1.68 12.22 5.44
C TYR A 42 -1.85 12.01 6.96
N SER A 43 -2.94 12.53 7.51
CA SER A 43 -3.21 12.47 8.96
C SER A 43 -3.16 11.07 9.55
N HIS A 44 -3.61 10.05 8.82
CA HIS A 44 -3.57 8.65 9.23
C HIS A 44 -2.12 8.13 9.38
N VAL A 45 -1.22 8.53 8.48
CA VAL A 45 0.21 8.17 8.51
C VAL A 45 0.93 8.94 9.61
N ILE A 46 0.70 10.25 9.69
CA ILE A 46 1.33 11.12 10.69
C ILE A 46 0.87 10.75 12.10
N SER A 47 -0.42 10.47 12.31
CA SER A 47 -0.93 10.02 13.62
C SER A 47 -0.31 8.68 14.05
N SER A 48 -0.13 7.74 13.13
CA SER A 48 0.58 6.50 13.39
C SER A 48 2.05 6.75 13.74
N ALA A 49 2.73 7.60 12.97
CA ALA A 49 4.13 7.94 13.21
C ALA A 49 4.35 8.77 14.48
N MET A 50 3.35 9.54 14.95
CA MET A 50 3.42 10.23 16.24
C MET A 50 3.44 9.28 17.43
N ASN A 51 2.90 8.07 17.29
CA ASN A 51 2.98 7.04 18.32
C ASN A 51 4.39 6.44 18.41
N ASP A 52 5.12 6.44 17.29
CA ASP A 52 6.54 6.05 17.24
C ASP A 52 7.30 7.00 16.28
N SER A 53 7.76 8.13 16.86
CA SER A 53 8.53 9.14 16.09
C SER A 53 9.88 8.61 15.58
N GLU A 54 10.34 7.47 16.10
CA GLU A 54 11.48 6.74 15.56
C GLU A 54 11.23 6.22 14.12
N ASN A 55 9.99 6.12 13.69
CA ASN A 55 9.61 5.80 12.31
C ASN A 55 9.79 6.97 11.33
N LEU A 56 10.02 8.18 11.81
CA LEU A 56 10.33 9.36 11.02
C LEU A 56 11.84 9.58 11.02
N ARG A 57 12.55 8.91 10.09
CA ARG A 57 14.02 8.96 10.02
C ARG A 57 14.48 10.24 9.36
N ILE A 58 15.39 10.98 10.01
CA ILE A 58 15.89 12.29 9.54
C ILE A 58 17.42 12.36 9.53
N ILE A 59 17.90 13.26 8.65
CA ILE A 59 19.27 13.82 8.73
C ILE A 59 19.13 15.32 8.82
N LYS A 60 19.87 15.92 9.78
CA LYS A 60 20.01 17.38 9.92
C LYS A 60 21.39 17.83 9.46
N TYR A 61 21.45 19.06 8.95
CA TYR A 61 22.69 19.76 8.65
C TYR A 61 22.60 21.16 9.23
N ASN A 62 23.55 21.53 10.08
CA ASN A 62 23.52 22.78 10.83
C ASN A 62 22.19 23.02 11.58
N ARG A 63 21.64 21.97 12.20
CA ARG A 63 20.37 21.94 12.96
C ARG A 63 19.09 21.99 12.11
N GLU A 64 19.15 22.08 10.78
CA GLU A 64 17.98 22.06 9.90
C GLU A 64 17.77 20.65 9.32
N ILE A 65 16.52 20.20 9.21
CA ILE A 65 16.17 18.93 8.57
C ILE A 65 16.43 19.04 7.06
N VAL A 66 17.31 18.22 6.53
CA VAL A 66 17.70 18.24 5.12
C VAL A 66 17.33 16.95 4.37
N SER A 67 17.00 15.89 5.08
CA SER A 67 16.50 14.65 4.45
C SER A 67 15.61 13.87 5.40
N HIS A 68 14.62 13.16 4.84
CA HIS A 68 13.62 12.37 5.56
C HIS A 68 13.29 11.07 4.81
N VAL A 69 13.00 10.02 5.59
CA VAL A 69 12.37 8.77 5.17
C VAL A 69 11.44 8.33 6.29
N GLY A 70 10.15 8.15 5.98
CA GLY A 70 9.17 7.63 6.93
C GLY A 70 8.89 6.15 6.72
N ILE A 71 8.54 5.45 7.81
CA ILE A 71 8.05 4.08 7.84
C ILE A 71 6.64 4.13 8.40
N HIS A 72 5.65 3.78 7.58
CA HIS A 72 4.28 3.60 8.07
C HIS A 72 4.05 2.11 8.33
N GLU A 73 3.82 1.76 9.58
CA GLU A 73 3.53 0.39 9.98
C GLU A 73 2.09 0.05 9.62
N ILE A 74 1.91 -0.97 8.79
CA ILE A 74 0.61 -1.55 8.47
C ILE A 74 0.67 -3.06 8.62
N TYR A 75 -0.49 -3.68 8.83
CA TYR A 75 -0.65 -5.13 8.81
C TYR A 75 -1.46 -5.52 7.59
N VAL A 76 -0.92 -6.43 6.77
CA VAL A 76 -1.61 -6.96 5.59
C VAL A 76 -2.02 -8.40 5.86
N LYS A 77 -3.32 -8.66 5.76
CA LYS A 77 -3.92 -9.98 5.87
C LYS A 77 -3.97 -10.64 4.49
N ILE A 78 -3.60 -11.91 4.41
CA ILE A 78 -3.66 -12.72 3.21
C ILE A 78 -4.10 -14.12 3.66
N ASP A 79 -5.39 -14.42 3.56
CA ASP A 79 -6.01 -15.61 4.14
C ASP A 79 -5.67 -15.73 5.65
N GLU A 80 -4.99 -16.78 6.07
CA GLU A 80 -4.54 -16.97 7.46
C GLU A 80 -3.21 -16.26 7.79
N LEU A 81 -2.52 -15.73 6.78
CA LEU A 81 -1.26 -15.04 6.96
C LEU A 81 -1.49 -13.57 7.30
N LYS A 82 -0.78 -13.07 8.31
CA LYS A 82 -0.74 -11.65 8.65
C LYS A 82 0.70 -11.16 8.63
N LEU A 83 1.01 -10.27 7.71
CA LEU A 83 2.34 -9.69 7.53
C LEU A 83 2.42 -8.32 8.20
N LYS A 84 3.51 -8.08 8.93
CA LYS A 84 3.89 -6.74 9.39
C LYS A 84 4.67 -6.04 8.30
N VAL A 85 4.11 -4.97 7.75
CA VAL A 85 4.63 -4.29 6.56
C VAL A 85 5.05 -2.87 6.89
N GLY A 86 6.26 -2.49 6.46
CA GLY A 86 6.76 -1.12 6.52
C GLY A 86 6.55 -0.42 5.18
N ALA A 87 5.50 0.41 5.06
CA ALA A 87 5.30 1.23 3.89
C ALA A 87 6.20 2.47 3.98
N ILE A 88 7.15 2.59 3.05
CA ILE A 88 8.07 3.73 2.99
C ILE A 88 7.36 4.93 2.38
N PHE A 89 7.44 6.07 3.08
CA PHE A 89 6.81 7.31 2.64
C PHE A 89 7.70 8.53 2.84
N GLY A 90 7.34 9.64 2.18
CA GLY A 90 7.95 10.93 2.42
C GLY A 90 9.46 10.96 2.18
N VAL A 91 9.96 10.15 1.23
CA VAL A 91 11.40 10.14 0.88
C VAL A 91 11.77 11.47 0.25
N ALA A 92 12.44 12.31 1.01
CA ALA A 92 12.74 13.68 0.63
C ALA A 92 14.19 14.04 0.94
N THR A 93 14.79 14.86 0.07
CA THR A 93 16.08 15.51 0.32
C THR A 93 16.01 16.94 -0.21
N HIS A 94 16.37 17.89 0.63
CA HIS A 94 16.43 19.30 0.28
C HIS A 94 17.26 19.52 -1.00
N PRO A 95 16.81 20.32 -1.98
CA PRO A 95 17.48 20.48 -3.28
C PRO A 95 18.99 20.71 -3.19
N ASN A 96 19.44 21.58 -2.31
CA ASN A 96 20.86 21.91 -2.11
C ASN A 96 21.70 20.77 -1.52
N PHE A 97 21.07 19.69 -1.07
CA PHE A 97 21.72 18.52 -0.46
C PHE A 97 21.53 17.24 -1.26
N ARG A 98 20.89 17.32 -2.43
CA ARG A 98 20.77 16.17 -3.36
C ARG A 98 22.16 15.75 -3.89
N GLY A 99 22.26 14.49 -4.27
CA GLY A 99 23.52 13.90 -4.76
C GLY A 99 24.54 13.55 -3.67
N LYS A 100 24.28 13.89 -2.39
CA LYS A 100 25.16 13.57 -1.25
C LYS A 100 24.87 12.20 -0.60
N GLY A 101 23.92 11.42 -1.12
CA GLY A 101 23.59 10.08 -0.64
C GLY A 101 22.68 10.02 0.59
N PHE A 102 22.15 11.14 1.10
CA PHE A 102 21.35 11.17 2.33
C PHE A 102 20.10 10.29 2.28
N ALA A 103 19.36 10.28 1.17
CA ALA A 103 18.21 9.37 1.00
C ALA A 103 18.62 7.89 1.05
N THR A 104 19.77 7.55 0.47
CA THR A 104 20.34 6.18 0.52
C THR A 104 20.70 5.79 1.95
N ILE A 105 21.32 6.69 2.71
CA ILE A 105 21.68 6.48 4.12
C ILE A 105 20.41 6.23 4.94
N LEU A 106 19.39 7.08 4.79
CA LEU A 106 18.13 6.95 5.52
C LEU A 106 17.34 5.69 5.15
N LEU A 107 17.32 5.27 3.87
CA LEU A 107 16.64 4.04 3.45
C LEU A 107 17.35 2.79 3.99
N LYS A 108 18.66 2.79 4.10
CA LYS A 108 19.42 1.72 4.76
C LYS A 108 19.12 1.67 6.25
N ASP A 109 19.15 2.80 6.92
CA ASP A 109 18.82 2.93 8.35
C ASP A 109 17.36 2.51 8.63
N ALA A 110 16.41 2.92 7.80
CA ALA A 110 15.02 2.46 7.88
C ALA A 110 14.91 0.93 7.70
N THR A 111 15.66 0.35 6.77
CA THR A 111 15.71 -1.11 6.56
C THR A 111 16.26 -1.82 7.80
N GLU A 112 17.34 -1.31 8.39
CA GLU A 112 17.93 -1.86 9.63
C GLU A 112 16.96 -1.77 10.80
N LYS A 113 16.22 -0.66 10.93
CA LYS A 113 15.15 -0.52 11.93
C LYS A 113 14.06 -1.58 11.70
N MET A 114 13.57 -1.73 10.47
CA MET A 114 12.55 -2.74 10.16
C MET A 114 13.02 -4.16 10.48
N ILE A 115 14.30 -4.50 10.23
CA ILE A 115 14.89 -5.79 10.61
C ILE A 115 14.85 -5.98 12.13
N ARG A 116 15.31 -4.98 12.90
CA ARG A 116 15.31 -5.04 14.38
C ARG A 116 13.92 -5.20 14.97
N GLU A 117 12.90 -4.65 14.33
CA GLU A 117 11.50 -4.64 14.79
C GLU A 117 10.65 -5.73 14.14
N ASN A 118 11.29 -6.70 13.48
CA ASN A 118 10.66 -7.88 12.89
C ASN A 118 9.54 -7.56 11.89
N TYR A 119 9.75 -6.58 11.02
CA TYR A 119 8.89 -6.42 9.85
C TYR A 119 9.14 -7.58 8.88
N ASP A 120 8.10 -8.00 8.16
CA ASP A 120 8.21 -9.07 7.17
C ASP A 120 8.58 -8.53 5.79
N VAL A 121 7.94 -7.45 5.40
CA VAL A 121 8.04 -6.85 4.07
C VAL A 121 8.09 -5.33 4.19
N SER A 122 8.79 -4.69 3.27
CA SER A 122 8.66 -3.27 3.00
C SER A 122 8.04 -3.04 1.62
N ILE A 123 7.18 -2.02 1.50
CA ILE A 123 6.56 -1.60 0.25
C ILE A 123 6.72 -0.10 0.04
N LEU A 124 6.79 0.34 -1.22
CA LEU A 124 6.76 1.74 -1.61
C LEU A 124 6.17 1.94 -3.01
N TRP A 125 5.75 3.17 -3.28
CA TRP A 125 5.26 3.61 -4.59
C TRP A 125 6.16 4.73 -5.10
N THR A 126 6.60 4.66 -6.37
CA THR A 126 7.59 5.59 -6.90
C THR A 126 7.54 5.75 -8.42
N GLY A 127 7.85 6.94 -8.91
CA GLY A 127 8.13 7.20 -10.32
C GLY A 127 9.61 6.98 -10.72
N ILE A 128 10.49 6.61 -9.78
CA ILE A 128 11.94 6.41 -10.02
C ILE A 128 12.40 5.04 -9.54
N PRO A 129 11.88 3.92 -10.09
CA PRO A 129 12.11 2.56 -9.58
C PRO A 129 13.59 2.17 -9.54
N GLU A 130 14.41 2.64 -10.48
CA GLU A 130 15.83 2.29 -10.57
C GLU A 130 16.65 2.71 -9.34
N PHE A 131 16.23 3.78 -8.67
CA PHE A 131 16.88 4.22 -7.43
C PHE A 131 16.64 3.19 -6.30
N TYR A 132 15.41 2.74 -6.12
CA TYR A 132 15.04 1.79 -5.07
C TYR A 132 15.50 0.37 -5.39
N ARG A 133 15.54 0.00 -6.67
CA ARG A 133 16.06 -1.30 -7.13
C ARG A 133 17.50 -1.52 -6.69
N LYS A 134 18.33 -0.48 -6.67
CA LYS A 134 19.72 -0.54 -6.16
C LYS A 134 19.79 -0.82 -4.65
N LEU A 135 18.71 -0.62 -3.93
CA LEU A 135 18.57 -0.82 -2.48
C LEU A 135 17.79 -2.08 -2.12
N GLY A 136 17.44 -2.92 -3.11
CA GLY A 136 16.81 -4.23 -2.93
C GLY A 136 15.28 -4.24 -3.04
N TRP A 137 14.61 -3.10 -3.30
CA TRP A 137 13.20 -3.13 -3.68
C TRP A 137 13.04 -3.55 -5.14
N GLU A 138 12.00 -4.32 -5.44
CA GLU A 138 11.66 -4.75 -6.79
C GLU A 138 10.15 -4.65 -7.02
N ASN A 139 9.75 -4.38 -8.26
CA ASN A 139 8.34 -4.39 -8.64
C ASN A 139 7.75 -5.75 -8.35
N ALA A 140 6.65 -5.79 -7.61
CA ALA A 140 6.01 -7.04 -7.21
C ALA A 140 4.51 -6.84 -6.87
N GLY A 141 3.82 -7.97 -6.68
CA GLY A 141 2.37 -8.01 -6.58
C GLY A 141 1.69 -7.67 -7.89
N SER A 142 0.39 -7.91 -8.01
CA SER A 142 -0.36 -7.59 -9.21
C SER A 142 -1.71 -6.96 -8.90
N LYS A 143 -2.06 -5.95 -9.68
CA LYS A 143 -3.35 -5.27 -9.67
C LYS A 143 -3.89 -5.14 -11.07
N THR A 144 -5.21 -5.11 -11.18
CA THR A 144 -5.93 -4.82 -12.42
C THR A 144 -6.77 -3.57 -12.21
N THR A 145 -6.68 -2.60 -13.10
CA THR A 145 -7.52 -1.40 -13.10
C THR A 145 -8.50 -1.48 -14.26
N PHE A 146 -9.79 -1.51 -13.96
CA PHE A 146 -10.87 -1.50 -14.94
C PHE A 146 -11.34 -0.09 -15.21
N HIS A 147 -11.72 0.18 -16.47
CA HIS A 147 -12.16 1.49 -16.95
C HIS A 147 -13.61 1.43 -17.41
N PHE A 148 -14.50 2.10 -16.71
CA PHE A 148 -15.89 2.22 -17.08
C PHE A 148 -16.20 3.60 -17.67
N ASN A 149 -17.11 3.61 -18.65
CA ASN A 149 -17.67 4.79 -19.27
C ASN A 149 -19.11 4.49 -19.74
N ASN A 150 -19.76 5.44 -20.40
CA ASN A 150 -21.13 5.28 -20.88
C ASN A 150 -21.36 4.07 -21.82
N SER A 151 -20.32 3.58 -22.50
CA SER A 151 -20.46 2.47 -23.45
C SER A 151 -20.44 1.08 -22.79
N ASN A 152 -19.92 0.97 -21.57
CA ASN A 152 -19.74 -0.32 -20.90
C ASN A 152 -20.28 -0.41 -19.47
N ILE A 153 -20.73 0.70 -18.87
CA ILE A 153 -21.24 0.69 -17.48
C ILE A 153 -22.48 -0.21 -17.31
N GLU A 154 -23.23 -0.44 -18.38
CA GLU A 154 -24.46 -1.23 -18.36
C GLU A 154 -24.21 -2.73 -18.16
N VAL A 155 -22.97 -3.23 -18.30
CA VAL A 155 -22.62 -4.62 -17.97
C VAL A 155 -22.69 -4.91 -16.46
N LEU A 156 -22.65 -3.86 -15.64
CA LEU A 156 -22.72 -3.97 -14.19
C LEU A 156 -24.14 -4.25 -13.71
N PRO A 157 -24.31 -4.99 -12.58
CA PRO A 157 -25.61 -5.28 -11.98
C PRO A 157 -26.44 -4.02 -11.73
N ASP A 158 -27.77 -4.15 -11.81
CA ASP A 158 -28.69 -3.07 -11.45
C ASP A 158 -28.66 -2.84 -9.91
N TYR A 159 -28.83 -1.59 -9.52
CA TYR A 159 -28.82 -1.13 -8.13
C TYR A 159 -30.23 -0.77 -7.59
N LYS A 160 -31.29 -0.83 -8.42
CA LYS A 160 -32.63 -0.31 -8.06
C LYS A 160 -33.26 -1.04 -6.88
N ASP A 161 -32.95 -2.33 -6.70
CA ASP A 161 -33.47 -3.14 -5.61
C ASP A 161 -32.56 -3.17 -4.37
N LEU A 162 -31.57 -2.29 -4.33
CA LEU A 162 -30.62 -2.17 -3.21
C LEU A 162 -30.99 -1.00 -2.32
N GLU A 163 -30.88 -1.21 -1.01
CA GLU A 163 -30.81 -0.11 -0.07
C GLU A 163 -29.37 0.44 -0.09
N ILE A 164 -29.19 1.66 -0.62
CA ILE A 164 -27.91 2.32 -0.71
C ILE A 164 -27.88 3.49 0.25
N ARG A 165 -26.87 3.50 1.12
CA ARG A 165 -26.62 4.57 2.09
C ARG A 165 -25.25 5.18 1.88
N LYS A 166 -25.15 6.52 2.02
CA LYS A 166 -23.87 7.17 2.22
C LYS A 166 -23.48 7.03 3.68
N VAL A 167 -22.27 6.59 3.95
CA VAL A 167 -21.79 6.34 5.32
C VAL A 167 -21.50 7.66 6.01
N GLU A 168 -22.22 7.96 7.09
CA GLU A 168 -22.11 9.23 7.83
C GLU A 168 -22.06 9.01 9.36
N ASP A 169 -22.44 7.84 9.87
CA ASP A 169 -22.48 7.54 11.29
C ASP A 169 -21.48 6.47 11.74
N GLU A 170 -21.29 6.37 13.08
CA GLU A 170 -20.31 5.43 13.68
C GLU A 170 -20.72 3.96 13.56
N ASN A 171 -22.03 3.64 13.48
CA ASN A 171 -22.48 2.26 13.35
C ASN A 171 -22.22 1.75 11.93
N GLU A 172 -22.43 2.60 10.93
CA GLU A 172 -22.08 2.32 9.55
C GLU A 172 -20.55 2.17 9.40
N LEU A 173 -19.77 3.03 10.07
CA LEU A 173 -18.31 2.91 10.09
C LEU A 173 -17.84 1.55 10.64
N LYS A 174 -18.42 1.07 11.75
CA LYS A 174 -18.15 -0.27 12.30
C LYS A 174 -18.47 -1.39 11.31
N THR A 175 -19.58 -1.25 10.58
CA THR A 175 -19.96 -2.19 9.53
C THR A 175 -18.90 -2.20 8.40
N ILE A 176 -18.42 -1.03 7.96
CA ILE A 176 -17.36 -0.92 6.96
C ILE A 176 -16.09 -1.61 7.46
N VAL A 177 -15.63 -1.32 8.69
CA VAL A 177 -14.42 -1.92 9.26
C VAL A 177 -14.53 -3.44 9.36
N SER A 178 -15.69 -3.96 9.75
CA SER A 178 -15.95 -5.41 9.77
C SER A 178 -15.81 -6.02 8.38
N LEU A 179 -16.55 -5.50 7.39
CA LEU A 179 -16.50 -5.98 6.01
C LEU A 179 -15.08 -5.88 5.42
N HIS A 180 -14.37 -4.78 5.69
CA HIS A 180 -13.01 -4.58 5.22
C HIS A 180 -12.07 -5.65 5.76
N ASN A 181 -12.11 -5.90 7.07
CA ASN A 181 -11.19 -6.84 7.73
C ASN A 181 -11.55 -8.33 7.48
N GLU A 182 -12.72 -8.63 6.91
CA GLU A 182 -13.07 -9.97 6.45
C GLU A 182 -12.30 -10.38 5.19
N THR A 183 -11.87 -9.40 4.36
CA THR A 183 -11.15 -9.64 3.10
C THR A 183 -9.64 -9.53 3.26
N ASN A 184 -8.89 -9.96 2.23
CA ASN A 184 -7.45 -9.77 2.15
C ASN A 184 -7.12 -8.30 1.87
N GLY A 185 -6.10 -7.76 2.55
CA GLY A 185 -5.69 -6.37 2.43
C GLY A 185 -5.14 -5.81 3.74
N VAL A 186 -5.04 -4.49 3.82
CA VAL A 186 -4.59 -3.79 5.03
C VAL A 186 -5.64 -3.94 6.14
N VAL A 187 -5.23 -4.29 7.34
CA VAL A 187 -6.13 -4.42 8.49
C VAL A 187 -6.37 -3.05 9.11
N TRP A 188 -7.62 -2.63 9.20
CA TRP A 188 -8.00 -1.36 9.80
C TRP A 188 -8.42 -1.49 11.27
N SER A 189 -7.99 -0.53 12.09
CA SER A 189 -8.67 -0.20 13.34
C SER A 189 -9.78 0.81 13.07
N GLU A 190 -10.76 0.94 13.97
CA GLU A 190 -11.83 1.97 13.84
C GLU A 190 -11.24 3.38 13.71
N ASN A 191 -10.17 3.69 14.47
CA ASN A 191 -9.50 4.98 14.39
C ASN A 191 -8.82 5.21 13.04
N ALA A 192 -8.14 4.20 12.49
CA ALA A 192 -7.52 4.30 11.16
C ALA A 192 -8.58 4.51 10.09
N ALA A 193 -9.67 3.73 10.12
CA ALA A 193 -10.79 3.88 9.19
C ALA A 193 -11.41 5.27 9.27
N LYS A 194 -11.64 5.80 10.48
CA LYS A 194 -12.18 7.16 10.68
C LYS A 194 -11.29 8.22 10.03
N LEU A 195 -9.97 8.14 10.23
CA LEU A 195 -9.02 9.07 9.63
C LEU A 195 -8.95 8.92 8.10
N LEU A 196 -8.93 7.68 7.59
CA LEU A 196 -8.86 7.40 6.16
C LEU A 196 -10.11 7.89 5.42
N LEU A 197 -11.30 7.59 5.94
CA LEU A 197 -12.57 7.87 5.29
C LEU A 197 -13.02 9.34 5.47
N SER A 198 -12.48 10.07 6.46
CA SER A 198 -12.75 11.51 6.66
C SER A 198 -11.90 12.43 5.79
N ARG A 199 -10.96 11.91 4.99
CA ARG A 199 -10.13 12.72 4.09
C ARG A 199 -10.98 13.46 3.05
N GLN A 200 -10.52 14.63 2.64
CA GLN A 200 -11.21 15.49 1.68
C GLN A 200 -11.56 14.75 0.36
N ALA A 201 -12.74 14.99 -0.14
CA ALA A 201 -13.29 14.43 -1.38
C ALA A 201 -13.43 12.89 -1.38
N ILE A 202 -13.41 12.25 -0.22
CA ILE A 202 -13.72 10.82 -0.07
C ILE A 202 -15.19 10.67 0.30
N GLU A 203 -15.88 9.76 -0.37
CA GLU A 203 -17.24 9.37 -0.06
C GLU A 203 -17.33 7.85 0.01
N THR A 204 -18.01 7.34 1.02
CA THR A 204 -18.22 5.91 1.24
C THR A 204 -19.68 5.57 1.10
N TYR A 205 -20.00 4.52 0.36
CA TYR A 205 -21.36 4.04 0.15
C TYR A 205 -21.46 2.58 0.57
N LEU A 206 -22.54 2.25 1.29
CA LEU A 206 -22.91 0.92 1.72
C LEU A 206 -24.16 0.47 0.97
N ALA A 207 -24.13 -0.71 0.37
CA ALA A 207 -25.26 -1.37 -0.25
C ALA A 207 -25.71 -2.57 0.57
N LEU A 208 -27.02 -2.70 0.75
CA LEU A 208 -27.67 -3.74 1.53
C LEU A 208 -28.78 -4.39 0.71
N ARG A 209 -28.90 -5.72 0.75
CA ARG A 209 -30.02 -6.49 0.24
C ARG A 209 -30.11 -7.82 0.99
N ASN A 210 -31.15 -7.97 1.80
CA ASN A 210 -31.29 -9.13 2.71
C ASN A 210 -30.05 -9.25 3.62
N GLU A 211 -29.35 -10.38 3.55
CA GLU A 211 -28.11 -10.62 4.31
C GLU A 211 -26.85 -10.16 3.57
N SER A 212 -26.96 -9.89 2.27
CA SER A 212 -25.81 -9.43 1.46
C SER A 212 -25.49 -7.98 1.72
N LYS A 213 -24.21 -7.69 1.91
CA LYS A 213 -23.68 -6.34 2.15
C LYS A 213 -22.44 -6.13 1.30
N GLY A 214 -22.21 -4.90 0.89
CA GLY A 214 -20.98 -4.49 0.24
C GLY A 214 -20.82 -2.99 0.33
N TYR A 215 -19.59 -2.52 0.39
CA TYR A 215 -19.30 -1.09 0.35
C TYR A 215 -18.28 -0.77 -0.73
N ALA A 216 -18.26 0.49 -1.12
CA ALA A 216 -17.24 1.06 -1.98
C ALA A 216 -16.94 2.51 -1.58
N VAL A 217 -15.66 2.87 -1.68
CA VAL A 217 -15.14 4.20 -1.37
C VAL A 217 -14.69 4.86 -2.66
N ILE A 218 -15.18 6.07 -2.92
CA ILE A 218 -14.84 6.84 -4.12
C ILE A 218 -14.14 8.14 -3.78
N ARG A 219 -13.14 8.51 -4.58
CA ARG A 219 -12.51 9.83 -4.60
C ARG A 219 -12.46 10.33 -6.04
N GLY A 220 -13.26 11.36 -6.32
CA GLY A 220 -13.44 11.83 -7.72
C GLY A 220 -14.09 10.76 -8.58
N SER A 221 -13.38 10.28 -9.60
CA SER A 221 -13.80 9.19 -10.49
C SER A 221 -13.09 7.86 -10.23
N ARG A 222 -12.53 7.67 -9.06
CA ARG A 222 -11.72 6.48 -8.73
C ARG A 222 -12.28 5.76 -7.51
N ILE A 223 -12.57 4.47 -7.65
CA ILE A 223 -12.84 3.61 -6.51
C ILE A 223 -11.51 3.29 -5.85
N ILE A 224 -11.38 3.68 -4.58
CA ILE A 224 -10.11 3.59 -3.85
C ILE A 224 -10.10 2.52 -2.77
N ASP A 225 -11.29 1.98 -2.42
CA ASP A 225 -11.43 0.82 -1.55
C ASP A 225 -12.82 0.20 -1.71
N PHE A 226 -12.96 -1.08 -1.37
CA PHE A 226 -14.21 -1.83 -1.44
C PHE A 226 -14.10 -3.15 -0.67
N SER A 227 -15.22 -3.68 -0.19
CA SER A 227 -15.30 -5.04 0.34
C SER A 227 -16.75 -5.51 0.43
N GLY A 228 -16.93 -6.84 0.57
CA GLY A 228 -18.22 -7.50 0.75
C GLY A 228 -18.66 -8.29 -0.49
N ASP A 229 -19.97 -8.41 -0.70
CA ASP A 229 -20.53 -9.15 -1.84
C ASP A 229 -20.21 -8.46 -3.17
N SER A 230 -19.65 -9.21 -4.13
CA SER A 230 -19.21 -8.68 -5.43
C SER A 230 -20.36 -8.03 -6.22
N ASN A 231 -21.59 -8.56 -6.15
CA ASN A 231 -22.71 -7.96 -6.85
C ASN A 231 -23.09 -6.61 -6.23
N MET A 232 -23.02 -6.51 -4.89
CA MET A 232 -23.28 -5.24 -4.18
C MET A 232 -22.24 -4.20 -4.55
N ILE A 233 -20.94 -4.58 -4.58
CA ILE A 233 -19.83 -3.70 -4.96
C ILE A 233 -20.01 -3.20 -6.40
N LEU A 234 -20.23 -4.11 -7.36
CA LEU A 234 -20.39 -3.75 -8.77
C LEU A 234 -21.63 -2.89 -9.02
N ALA A 235 -22.75 -3.17 -8.32
CA ALA A 235 -23.95 -2.33 -8.38
C ALA A 235 -23.72 -0.93 -7.77
N LEU A 236 -22.93 -0.82 -6.68
CA LEU A 236 -22.52 0.48 -6.13
C LEU A 236 -21.69 1.30 -7.12
N ILE A 237 -20.81 0.68 -7.88
CA ILE A 237 -20.00 1.36 -8.92
C ILE A 237 -20.94 1.96 -9.98
N LYS A 238 -21.94 1.19 -10.45
CA LYS A 238 -22.95 1.69 -11.38
C LYS A 238 -23.79 2.82 -10.79
N TYR A 239 -24.26 2.67 -9.52
CA TYR A 239 -24.95 3.72 -8.80
C TYR A 239 -24.15 5.02 -8.71
N MET A 240 -22.89 4.95 -8.30
CA MET A 240 -22.02 6.13 -8.19
C MET A 240 -21.77 6.78 -9.54
N PHE A 241 -21.58 5.97 -10.60
CA PHE A 241 -21.40 6.47 -11.96
C PHE A 241 -22.61 7.29 -12.39
N VAL A 242 -23.82 6.75 -12.22
CA VAL A 242 -25.08 7.40 -12.66
C VAL A 242 -25.44 8.59 -11.76
N SER A 243 -25.44 8.40 -10.43
CA SER A 243 -25.88 9.42 -9.47
C SER A 243 -24.98 10.65 -9.44
N LYS A 244 -23.67 10.45 -9.66
CA LYS A 244 -22.67 11.54 -9.72
C LYS A 244 -22.47 12.08 -11.14
N LYS A 245 -23.17 11.54 -12.14
CA LYS A 245 -23.03 11.92 -13.56
C LYS A 245 -21.58 11.88 -14.05
N LEU A 246 -20.88 10.80 -13.71
CA LEU A 246 -19.48 10.63 -14.11
C LEU A 246 -19.41 10.23 -15.59
N GLU A 247 -18.39 10.73 -16.29
CA GLU A 247 -18.10 10.31 -17.68
C GLU A 247 -17.22 9.05 -17.72
N ARG A 248 -16.45 8.84 -16.64
CA ARG A 248 -15.58 7.68 -16.45
C ARG A 248 -15.47 7.32 -14.97
N ILE A 249 -15.18 6.05 -14.68
CA ILE A 249 -14.83 5.57 -13.34
C ILE A 249 -13.75 4.50 -13.47
N GLU A 250 -12.76 4.57 -12.58
CA GLU A 250 -11.69 3.60 -12.47
C GLU A 250 -11.91 2.72 -11.25
N PHE A 251 -11.74 1.41 -11.44
CA PHE A 251 -11.87 0.42 -10.38
C PHE A 251 -10.65 -0.50 -10.33
N GLN A 252 -9.81 -0.31 -9.32
CA GLN A 252 -8.62 -1.11 -9.10
C GLN A 252 -8.91 -2.27 -8.14
N VAL A 253 -8.51 -3.49 -8.54
CA VAL A 253 -8.72 -4.72 -7.77
C VAL A 253 -7.46 -5.59 -7.77
N PRO A 254 -7.31 -6.55 -6.84
CA PRO A 254 -6.33 -7.63 -6.98
C PRO A 254 -6.54 -8.38 -8.30
N SER A 255 -5.47 -8.67 -9.06
CA SER A 255 -5.60 -9.27 -10.41
C SER A 255 -6.24 -10.65 -10.41
N ASN A 256 -6.20 -11.37 -9.30
CA ASN A 256 -6.80 -12.70 -9.10
C ASN A 256 -8.10 -12.66 -8.26
N SER A 257 -8.70 -11.48 -8.06
CA SER A 257 -9.96 -11.37 -7.35
C SER A 257 -11.15 -11.90 -8.17
N LYS A 258 -12.27 -12.13 -7.47
CA LYS A 258 -13.55 -12.51 -8.11
C LYS A 258 -14.04 -11.41 -9.03
N GLU A 259 -13.94 -10.16 -8.62
CA GLU A 259 -14.31 -8.97 -9.40
C GLU A 259 -13.48 -8.90 -10.69
N ALA A 260 -12.17 -9.12 -10.61
CA ALA A 260 -11.31 -9.16 -11.81
C ALA A 260 -11.77 -10.23 -12.80
N SER A 261 -12.08 -11.42 -12.31
CA SER A 261 -12.55 -12.53 -13.15
C SER A 261 -13.88 -12.23 -13.82
N ILE A 262 -14.85 -11.67 -13.08
CA ILE A 262 -16.16 -11.27 -13.59
C ILE A 262 -16.00 -10.20 -14.67
N LEU A 263 -15.26 -9.13 -14.40
CA LEU A 263 -15.14 -7.99 -15.31
C LEU A 263 -14.34 -8.33 -16.57
N LYS A 264 -13.31 -9.18 -16.47
CA LYS A 264 -12.60 -9.74 -17.64
C LYS A 264 -13.53 -10.59 -18.51
N TYR A 265 -14.36 -11.42 -17.90
CA TYR A 265 -15.36 -12.23 -18.63
C TYR A 265 -16.34 -11.36 -19.41
N PHE A 266 -16.77 -10.23 -18.86
CA PHE A 266 -17.64 -9.28 -19.55
C PHE A 266 -16.90 -8.36 -20.56
N GLY A 267 -15.59 -8.52 -20.71
CA GLY A 267 -14.80 -7.75 -21.68
C GLY A 267 -14.63 -6.28 -21.30
N VAL A 268 -14.72 -5.93 -20.03
CA VAL A 268 -14.47 -4.54 -19.57
C VAL A 268 -13.00 -4.20 -19.83
N PRO A 269 -12.68 -3.06 -20.45
CA PRO A 269 -11.30 -2.64 -20.68
C PRO A 269 -10.51 -2.52 -19.36
N PHE A 270 -9.28 -3.02 -19.35
CA PHE A 270 -8.43 -3.02 -18.17
C PHE A 270 -6.95 -2.86 -18.49
N GLU A 271 -6.20 -2.49 -17.46
CA GLU A 271 -4.74 -2.48 -17.44
C GLU A 271 -4.25 -3.32 -16.25
N GLU A 272 -3.14 -4.03 -16.43
CA GLU A 272 -2.46 -4.77 -15.37
C GLU A 272 -1.15 -4.09 -15.02
N ASP A 273 -0.85 -3.99 -13.73
CA ASP A 273 0.35 -3.35 -13.22
C ASP A 273 0.79 -3.98 -11.90
N TYR A 274 1.98 -3.64 -11.45
CA TYR A 274 2.47 -4.02 -10.12
C TYR A 274 1.74 -3.26 -9.01
N ILE A 275 1.59 -3.91 -7.86
CA ILE A 275 1.07 -3.25 -6.65
C ILE A 275 1.99 -2.12 -6.20
N GLY A 276 3.30 -2.34 -6.25
CA GLY A 276 4.33 -1.40 -5.87
C GLY A 276 5.71 -2.01 -5.97
N MET A 277 6.71 -1.37 -5.37
CA MET A 277 8.02 -1.98 -5.17
C MET A 277 8.10 -2.58 -3.78
N MET A 278 8.48 -3.84 -3.69
CA MET A 278 8.53 -4.61 -2.45
C MET A 278 9.95 -5.10 -2.14
N LYS A 279 10.23 -5.25 -0.85
CA LYS A 279 11.47 -5.83 -0.34
C LYS A 279 11.16 -6.75 0.83
N ILE A 280 11.70 -7.97 0.80
CA ILE A 280 11.59 -8.91 1.91
C ILE A 280 12.55 -8.43 3.00
N ILE A 281 12.01 -8.18 4.20
CA ILE A 281 12.80 -7.79 5.37
C ILE A 281 13.11 -9.03 6.22
N ASN A 282 12.09 -9.88 6.43
CA ASN A 282 12.21 -11.10 7.20
C ASN A 282 11.34 -12.21 6.60
N LEU A 283 11.87 -13.41 6.55
CA LEU A 283 11.16 -14.57 5.99
C LEU A 283 10.35 -15.36 7.04
N ASN A 284 10.43 -15.02 8.33
CA ASN A 284 9.91 -15.88 9.39
C ASN A 284 8.42 -16.20 9.23
N ASN A 285 7.57 -15.18 9.02
CA ASN A 285 6.14 -15.39 8.83
C ASN A 285 5.78 -15.96 7.44
N LEU A 286 6.69 -15.85 6.46
CA LEU A 286 6.53 -16.41 5.12
C LEU A 286 6.91 -17.89 5.05
N LYS A 287 7.66 -18.43 6.03
CA LYS A 287 8.16 -19.81 6.02
C LYS A 287 7.04 -20.84 5.98
N GLU A 288 5.95 -20.62 6.73
CA GLU A 288 4.81 -21.55 6.72
C GLU A 288 4.14 -21.62 5.35
N THR A 289 3.95 -20.48 4.70
CA THR A 289 3.37 -20.42 3.34
C THR A 289 4.30 -21.09 2.34
N LEU A 290 5.59 -20.85 2.43
CA LEU A 290 6.59 -21.51 1.59
C LEU A 290 6.64 -23.03 1.86
N ALA A 291 6.52 -23.46 3.11
CA ALA A 291 6.48 -24.87 3.47
C ALA A 291 5.25 -25.59 2.91
N LYS A 292 4.06 -24.95 2.85
CA LYS A 292 2.88 -25.48 2.16
C LYS A 292 3.15 -25.76 0.67
N CYS A 293 4.03 -24.98 0.07
CA CYS A 293 4.52 -25.17 -1.30
C CYS A 293 5.67 -26.18 -1.40
N ARG A 294 6.10 -26.81 -0.31
CA ARG A 294 7.31 -27.62 -0.21
C ARG A 294 8.57 -26.85 -0.63
N ILE A 295 8.57 -25.52 -0.42
CA ILE A 295 9.70 -24.65 -0.70
C ILE A 295 10.43 -24.38 0.61
N ASN A 296 11.72 -24.71 0.63
CA ASN A 296 12.64 -24.29 1.70
C ASN A 296 13.53 -23.16 1.18
N VAL A 297 13.68 -22.12 1.99
CA VAL A 297 14.52 -20.96 1.69
C VAL A 297 15.55 -20.80 2.79
N GLU A 298 16.82 -20.91 2.40
CA GLU A 298 17.96 -20.74 3.28
C GLU A 298 18.80 -19.52 2.83
N ARG A 299 19.06 -18.63 3.75
CA ARG A 299 19.90 -17.46 3.44
C ARG A 299 21.36 -17.90 3.38
N MET A 300 22.01 -17.74 2.23
CA MET A 300 23.41 -18.08 2.03
C MET A 300 24.35 -16.94 2.46
N ASN A 301 24.00 -15.70 2.12
CA ASN A 301 24.74 -14.49 2.45
C ASN A 301 23.79 -13.26 2.43
N ALA A 302 24.37 -12.06 2.47
CA ALA A 302 23.59 -10.82 2.49
C ALA A 302 22.66 -10.61 1.28
N ALA A 303 22.96 -11.25 0.14
CA ALA A 303 22.29 -10.96 -1.14
C ALA A 303 21.65 -12.19 -1.80
N HIS A 304 21.95 -13.43 -1.32
CA HIS A 304 21.53 -14.65 -1.99
C HIS A 304 20.87 -15.65 -1.04
N TYR A 305 19.92 -16.37 -1.60
CA TYR A 305 19.10 -17.40 -0.93
C TYR A 305 19.15 -18.71 -1.74
N LEU A 306 19.40 -19.80 -1.07
CA LEU A 306 19.20 -21.13 -1.65
C LEU A 306 17.74 -21.53 -1.50
N VAL A 307 17.07 -21.73 -2.61
CA VAL A 307 15.66 -22.12 -2.69
C VAL A 307 15.60 -23.55 -3.21
N LYS A 308 14.93 -24.43 -2.44
CA LYS A 308 14.76 -25.84 -2.73
C LYS A 308 13.30 -26.18 -2.79
N GLN A 309 12.89 -26.93 -3.83
CA GLN A 309 11.56 -27.55 -3.94
C GLN A 309 11.72 -28.96 -4.50
N CYS A 310 11.42 -30.00 -3.70
CA CYS A 310 11.65 -31.39 -4.07
C CYS A 310 13.12 -31.64 -4.49
N THR A 311 13.34 -31.94 -5.77
CA THR A 311 14.68 -32.18 -6.35
C THR A 311 15.28 -30.93 -7.00
N GLU A 312 14.51 -29.85 -7.12
CA GLU A 312 14.96 -28.60 -7.73
C GLU A 312 15.66 -27.69 -6.71
N GLU A 313 16.82 -27.18 -7.06
CA GLU A 313 17.56 -26.21 -6.26
C GLU A 313 17.95 -25.01 -7.12
N ARG A 314 17.83 -23.80 -6.54
CA ARG A 314 18.25 -22.56 -7.19
C ARG A 314 18.81 -21.58 -6.18
N ILE A 315 19.82 -20.84 -6.61
CA ILE A 315 20.29 -19.66 -5.90
C ILE A 315 19.58 -18.45 -6.51
N LEU A 316 18.79 -17.75 -5.68
CA LEU A 316 18.08 -16.54 -6.05
C LEU A 316 18.67 -15.34 -5.31
N ASP A 317 18.74 -14.21 -5.99
CA ASP A 317 18.98 -12.94 -5.31
C ASP A 317 17.69 -12.44 -4.61
N GLU A 318 17.79 -11.38 -3.83
CA GLU A 318 16.68 -10.81 -3.08
C GLU A 318 15.51 -10.39 -3.97
N LYS A 319 15.77 -9.90 -5.17
CA LYS A 319 14.74 -9.46 -6.13
C LYS A 319 14.02 -10.65 -6.75
N GLN A 320 14.76 -11.67 -7.14
CA GLN A 320 14.20 -12.91 -7.68
C GLN A 320 13.35 -13.62 -6.61
N LEU A 321 13.78 -13.61 -5.35
CA LEU A 321 12.99 -14.17 -4.25
C LEU A 321 11.71 -13.35 -4.02
N THR A 322 11.78 -12.03 -4.08
CA THR A 322 10.60 -11.16 -4.00
C THR A 322 9.59 -11.47 -5.10
N LYS A 323 10.05 -11.63 -6.34
CA LYS A 323 9.20 -12.02 -7.48
C LYS A 323 8.64 -13.43 -7.34
N LEU A 324 9.40 -14.39 -6.83
CA LEU A 324 8.89 -15.74 -6.56
C LEU A 324 7.72 -15.71 -5.57
N ILE A 325 7.82 -14.91 -4.53
CA ILE A 325 6.82 -14.88 -3.45
C ILE A 325 5.59 -14.04 -3.83
N PHE A 326 5.79 -12.88 -4.43
CA PHE A 326 4.73 -11.89 -4.66
C PHE A 326 4.32 -11.72 -6.13
N GLY A 327 5.05 -12.31 -7.08
CA GLY A 327 4.73 -12.26 -8.51
C GLY A 327 4.82 -10.86 -9.13
N PRO A 328 4.15 -10.66 -10.27
CA PRO A 328 3.37 -11.64 -11.05
C PRO A 328 4.20 -12.61 -11.89
N GLU A 329 5.51 -12.36 -12.07
CA GLU A 329 6.35 -13.23 -12.87
C GLU A 329 6.51 -14.58 -12.15
N VAL A 330 6.15 -15.66 -12.85
CA VAL A 330 6.31 -17.01 -12.34
C VAL A 330 7.73 -17.47 -12.63
N ILE A 331 8.48 -17.82 -11.60
CA ILE A 331 9.73 -18.57 -11.76
C ILE A 331 9.31 -20.02 -12.06
N THR A 332 9.25 -20.35 -13.35
CA THR A 332 8.60 -21.56 -13.90
C THR A 332 9.07 -22.89 -13.35
N GLN A 333 10.20 -22.90 -12.64
CA GLN A 333 10.78 -24.09 -12.02
C GLN A 333 10.17 -24.44 -10.66
N PHE A 334 9.60 -23.43 -9.96
CA PHE A 334 8.92 -23.64 -8.69
C PHE A 334 7.41 -23.56 -8.91
N LYS A 335 6.74 -24.71 -8.88
CA LYS A 335 5.28 -24.79 -9.09
C LYS A 335 4.57 -24.94 -7.76
N CYS A 336 3.73 -23.95 -7.43
CA CYS A 336 2.86 -24.02 -6.27
C CYS A 336 1.58 -23.22 -6.52
N SER A 337 0.44 -23.80 -6.18
CA SER A 337 -0.87 -23.12 -6.30
C SER A 337 -1.04 -21.96 -5.31
N SER A 338 -0.23 -21.92 -4.23
CA SER A 338 -0.25 -20.86 -3.22
C SER A 338 0.77 -19.73 -3.51
N LEU A 339 1.50 -19.79 -4.63
CA LEU A 339 2.40 -18.74 -5.07
C LEU A 339 2.06 -18.31 -6.50
N PRO A 340 2.19 -17.01 -6.80
CA PRO A 340 2.54 -15.92 -5.89
C PRO A 340 1.45 -15.66 -4.85
N ILE A 341 1.86 -15.14 -3.68
CA ILE A 341 0.94 -14.73 -2.62
C ILE A 341 0.11 -13.54 -3.10
N ASN A 342 -1.20 -13.58 -2.86
CA ASN A 342 -2.11 -12.50 -3.23
C ASN A 342 -1.99 -11.28 -2.31
N PHE A 343 -0.84 -10.61 -2.38
CA PHE A 343 -0.58 -9.39 -1.62
C PHE A 343 -1.26 -8.20 -2.29
N TYR A 344 -2.07 -7.47 -1.52
CA TYR A 344 -2.77 -6.30 -2.03
C TYR A 344 -2.80 -5.17 -0.99
N VAL A 345 -2.62 -3.95 -1.48
CA VAL A 345 -2.81 -2.70 -0.74
C VAL A 345 -3.73 -1.82 -1.59
N ALA A 346 -4.90 -1.54 -1.07
CA ALA A 346 -5.90 -0.72 -1.76
C ALA A 346 -5.40 0.72 -1.97
N PRO A 347 -5.87 1.44 -3.01
CA PRO A 347 -5.43 2.82 -3.26
C PRO A 347 -5.63 3.77 -2.07
N ILE A 348 -6.60 3.52 -1.19
CA ILE A 348 -6.86 4.32 0.00
C ILE A 348 -5.72 4.23 1.02
N ASP A 349 -5.03 3.08 1.10
CA ASP A 349 -3.93 2.79 2.02
C ASP A 349 -2.54 3.12 1.44
N GLN A 350 -2.47 3.51 0.16
CA GLN A 350 -1.22 3.92 -0.48
C GLN A 350 -0.83 5.34 -0.06
N ILE A 351 0.48 5.57 0.15
CA ILE A 351 1.08 6.79 0.70
C ILE A 351 2.24 7.28 -0.16
#